data_70821bcfdd5010bc106a07e3d3b3ad59
#
_entry.id   70821bcfdd5010bc106a07e3d3b3ad59
#
_cell.length_a   1.000
_cell.length_b   1.000
_cell.length_c   1.000
_cell.angle_alpha   90.00
_cell.angle_beta   90.00
_cell.angle_gamma   90.00
#
_symmetry.space_group_name_H-M   'P 1'
#
loop_
_entity.id
_entity.type
_entity.pdbx_description
1 polymer ?
#
loop_
_entity_poly.entity_id
_entity_poly.type
_entity_poly.pdbx_seq_one_letter_code
_entity_poly.pdbx_strand_id
1 'polypeptide(L)'
;MEALAAGDLTSPIEFTDYKDCVGRMTKAMLSFRDAAVEQNRLTAEQTEAVRRLGTSLERLTQGDLTAEIGNDFPASYSELRDNFNEALGSLRGLIGSVMESASTIQTGSTEIAQASEDLARRTEANAASLEETSAAVTQMDGRLKATAASAGRTVERADGAIATVAGGRAVADEAVQAMSRVADGAKGIDSVIEGLDKIAFQTRVLAMNAAVEAGRAGEAGRGFAVVADLVSALAMRSEEEAARARDQLTATQTDIVAAVEMVQKVDHALADISGDVGEVHTLLGQMASDNQAQSTAITEISIAIGTMDQSTQQNAAMVEQTSAAARNLTSEVAALGEQASRFDVGTATRPAAAVRTAPPSRPAKPRGYVSPVKPLPAPVAATANSDWASF
;
A
#
# COMPACT_ATOMS: atom_id res chain seq x y z
N MET A 1 99.23 6.08 53.06
CA MET A 1 98.16 6.75 53.88
C MET A 1 97.75 8.06 53.29
N GLU A 2 98.67 9.01 53.06
CA GLU A 2 98.36 10.33 52.53
C GLU A 2 97.67 10.31 51.14
N ALA A 3 98.23 9.46 50.23
CA ALA A 3 97.58 9.30 48.89
C ALA A 3 96.15 8.79 48.96
N LEU A 4 95.84 7.79 49.82
CA LEU A 4 94.49 7.27 50.02
C LEU A 4 93.58 8.31 50.67
N ALA A 5 94.10 9.12 51.62
CA ALA A 5 93.35 10.21 52.22
C ALA A 5 93.06 11.38 51.23
N ALA A 6 93.97 11.58 50.25
CA ALA A 6 93.83 12.55 49.17
C ALA A 6 92.88 12.02 48.00
N GLY A 7 92.32 10.81 48.15
CA GLY A 7 91.36 10.24 47.14
C GLY A 7 92.07 9.44 46.04
N ASP A 8 93.38 9.19 46.13
CA ASP A 8 94.03 8.31 45.16
C ASP A 8 93.77 6.83 45.52
N LEU A 9 92.84 6.21 44.76
CA LEU A 9 92.48 4.78 44.91
C LEU A 9 93.24 3.85 43.98
N THR A 10 94.12 4.41 43.15
CA THR A 10 94.86 3.64 42.13
C THR A 10 96.27 3.21 42.61
N SER A 11 96.86 3.95 43.56
CA SER A 11 98.18 3.64 44.05
C SER A 11 98.27 2.26 44.74
N PRO A 12 99.31 1.45 44.46
CA PRO A 12 99.50 0.14 45.08
C PRO A 12 99.74 0.29 46.57
N ILE A 13 99.11 -0.57 47.40
CA ILE A 13 99.30 -0.67 48.81
C ILE A 13 100.30 -1.83 49.03
N GLU A 14 101.52 -1.47 49.39
CA GLU A 14 102.66 -2.42 49.63
C GLU A 14 102.55 -3.00 51.04
N PHE A 15 103.33 -4.07 51.30
CA PHE A 15 103.53 -4.73 52.61
C PHE A 15 102.28 -5.47 53.16
N THR A 16 101.40 -5.96 52.30
CA THR A 16 100.16 -6.68 52.68
C THR A 16 100.43 -8.06 53.25
N ASP A 17 101.60 -8.66 53.00
CA ASP A 17 101.95 -10.02 53.40
C ASP A 17 102.63 -10.09 54.79
N TYR A 18 102.91 -8.93 55.41
CA TYR A 18 103.49 -8.88 56.74
C TYR A 18 102.51 -9.32 57.82
N LYS A 19 102.99 -10.13 58.79
CA LYS A 19 102.19 -10.68 59.89
C LYS A 19 102.17 -9.80 61.15
N ASP A 20 102.81 -8.67 61.12
CA ASP A 20 103.00 -7.70 62.21
C ASP A 20 101.85 -6.62 62.18
N CYS A 21 102.02 -5.60 63.01
CA CYS A 21 101.05 -4.48 63.08
C CYS A 21 100.93 -3.71 61.75
N VAL A 22 102.04 -3.67 60.95
CA VAL A 22 102.04 -2.98 59.63
C VAL A 22 101.20 -3.76 58.64
N GLY A 23 101.35 -5.09 58.57
CA GLY A 23 100.53 -5.93 57.67
C GLY A 23 99.01 -5.93 58.00
N ARG A 24 98.66 -5.82 59.29
CA ARG A 24 97.26 -5.64 59.69
C ARG A 24 96.72 -4.28 59.26
N MET A 25 97.49 -3.25 59.36
CA MET A 25 97.13 -1.87 58.98
C MET A 25 96.99 -1.74 57.47
N THR A 26 97.91 -2.35 56.67
CA THR A 26 97.81 -2.34 55.20
C THR A 26 96.62 -3.15 54.70
N LYS A 27 96.19 -4.27 55.33
CA LYS A 27 94.97 -5.01 55.03
C LYS A 27 93.74 -4.19 55.32
N ALA A 28 93.71 -3.46 56.44
CA ALA A 28 92.61 -2.55 56.73
C ALA A 28 92.47 -1.43 55.67
N MET A 29 93.65 -0.88 55.22
CA MET A 29 93.66 0.12 54.12
C MET A 29 93.25 -0.45 52.81
N LEU A 30 93.52 -1.71 52.46
CA LEU A 30 92.97 -2.40 51.28
C LEU A 30 91.43 -2.47 51.34
N SER A 31 90.89 -2.89 52.51
CA SER A 31 89.44 -2.94 52.69
C SER A 31 88.82 -1.58 52.58
N PHE A 32 89.42 -0.49 53.09
CA PHE A 32 88.97 0.88 52.92
C PHE A 32 89.03 1.34 51.45
N ARG A 33 90.14 1.05 50.74
CA ARG A 33 90.30 1.37 49.34
C ARG A 33 89.26 0.66 48.51
N ASP A 34 89.08 -0.67 48.72
CA ASP A 34 88.12 -1.50 47.97
C ASP A 34 86.66 -1.03 48.24
N ALA A 35 86.34 -0.64 49.49
CA ALA A 35 85.07 -0.03 49.84
C ALA A 35 84.84 1.33 49.14
N ALA A 36 85.94 2.18 49.10
CA ALA A 36 85.85 3.48 48.41
C ALA A 36 85.76 3.35 46.90
N VAL A 37 86.46 2.38 46.27
CA VAL A 37 86.31 2.05 44.84
C VAL A 37 84.91 1.60 44.54
N GLU A 38 84.35 0.71 45.37
CA GLU A 38 82.97 0.24 45.19
C GLU A 38 81.93 1.36 45.38
N GLN A 39 82.15 2.24 46.39
CA GLN A 39 81.31 3.41 46.60
C GLN A 39 81.30 4.37 45.37
N ASN A 40 82.51 4.63 44.82
CA ASN A 40 82.62 5.47 43.60
C ASN A 40 82.02 4.82 42.39
N ARG A 41 82.15 3.50 42.23
CA ARG A 41 81.48 2.73 41.16
C ARG A 41 79.94 2.85 41.26
N LEU A 42 79.39 2.62 42.47
CA LEU A 42 77.91 2.73 42.71
C LEU A 42 77.43 4.15 42.48
N THR A 43 78.19 5.18 42.90
CA THR A 43 77.84 6.60 42.66
C THR A 43 77.84 6.93 41.17
N ALA A 44 78.82 6.41 40.41
CA ALA A 44 78.92 6.61 38.97
C ALA A 44 77.76 5.91 38.26
N GLU A 45 77.44 4.67 38.65
CA GLU A 45 76.27 3.93 38.11
C GLU A 45 74.94 4.66 38.42
N GLN A 46 74.78 5.17 39.65
CA GLN A 46 73.62 5.96 40.04
C GLN A 46 73.47 7.24 39.19
N THR A 47 74.60 7.98 39.05
CA THR A 47 74.56 9.22 38.25
C THR A 47 74.22 8.96 36.79
N GLU A 48 74.76 7.89 36.19
CA GLU A 48 74.51 7.49 34.84
C GLU A 48 72.98 7.01 34.65
N ALA A 49 72.50 6.22 35.64
CA ALA A 49 71.11 5.79 35.64
C ALA A 49 70.14 6.98 35.69
N VAL A 50 70.35 7.93 36.59
CA VAL A 50 69.55 9.16 36.72
C VAL A 50 69.61 10.00 35.45
N ARG A 51 70.78 10.17 34.85
CA ARG A 51 71.02 10.93 33.65
C ARG A 51 70.20 10.34 32.47
N ARG A 52 70.34 9.01 32.25
CA ARG A 52 69.63 8.31 31.14
C ARG A 52 68.10 8.31 31.33
N LEU A 53 67.68 8.01 32.57
CA LEU A 53 66.24 8.06 32.88
C LEU A 53 65.68 9.49 32.66
N GLY A 54 66.43 10.52 33.11
CA GLY A 54 66.07 11.91 32.89
C GLY A 54 65.93 12.25 31.40
N THR A 55 66.88 11.81 30.56
CA THR A 55 66.80 12.00 29.10
C THR A 55 65.58 11.30 28.48
N SER A 56 65.26 10.06 28.88
CA SER A 56 64.14 9.33 28.39
C SER A 56 62.80 9.94 28.86
N LEU A 57 62.71 10.45 30.08
CA LEU A 57 61.57 11.20 30.59
C LEU A 57 61.37 12.53 29.84
N GLU A 58 62.45 13.25 29.51
CA GLU A 58 62.34 14.47 28.70
C GLU A 58 61.77 14.20 27.31
N ARG A 59 62.24 13.14 26.63
CA ARG A 59 61.65 12.69 25.35
C ARG A 59 60.19 12.30 25.50
N LEU A 60 59.81 11.60 26.57
CA LEU A 60 58.42 11.27 26.88
C LEU A 60 57.54 12.53 27.03
N THR A 61 58.04 13.58 27.69
CA THR A 61 57.28 14.87 27.82
C THR A 61 57.12 15.58 26.48
N GLN A 62 57.99 15.29 25.50
CA GLN A 62 57.87 15.77 24.12
C GLN A 62 56.93 14.89 23.26
N GLY A 63 56.33 13.85 23.85
CA GLY A 63 55.43 12.92 23.18
C GLY A 63 56.09 11.72 22.53
N ASP A 64 57.39 11.56 22.66
CA ASP A 64 58.13 10.44 22.07
C ASP A 64 57.99 9.18 22.97
N LEU A 65 57.08 8.31 22.61
CA LEU A 65 56.81 7.02 23.26
C LEU A 65 57.75 5.91 22.75
N THR A 66 58.73 6.23 21.88
CA THR A 66 59.74 5.28 21.40
C THR A 66 61.03 5.35 22.21
N ALA A 67 61.10 6.23 23.19
CA ALA A 67 62.30 6.54 24.00
C ALA A 67 62.63 5.44 25.04
N GLU A 68 62.70 4.18 24.61
CA GLU A 68 63.10 3.05 25.47
C GLU A 68 64.53 3.20 25.98
N ILE A 69 64.77 2.80 27.24
CA ILE A 69 66.08 2.71 27.83
C ILE A 69 66.73 1.40 27.40
N GLY A 70 67.86 1.46 26.71
CA GLY A 70 68.57 0.30 26.18
C GLY A 70 69.20 -0.60 27.24
N ASN A 71 69.73 -1.78 26.81
CA ASN A 71 70.38 -2.79 27.68
C ASN A 71 71.74 -2.37 28.23
N ASP A 72 72.29 -1.29 27.77
CA ASP A 72 73.54 -0.67 28.26
C ASP A 72 73.36 0.15 29.57
N PHE A 73 72.14 0.08 30.16
CA PHE A 73 71.80 0.67 31.45
C PHE A 73 72.54 -0.08 32.62
N PRO A 74 72.94 0.63 33.69
CA PRO A 74 73.63 -0.02 34.82
C PRO A 74 72.82 -1.18 35.40
N ALA A 75 73.44 -2.35 35.54
CA ALA A 75 72.77 -3.60 35.94
C ALA A 75 72.10 -3.51 37.32
N SER A 76 72.70 -2.71 38.25
CA SER A 76 72.13 -2.45 39.59
C SER A 76 70.75 -1.74 39.54
N TYR A 77 70.34 -1.15 38.39
CA TYR A 77 69.11 -0.41 38.19
C TYR A 77 68.26 -1.02 37.07
N SER A 78 68.50 -2.26 36.67
CA SER A 78 67.77 -2.95 35.57
C SER A 78 66.29 -3.00 35.82
N GLU A 79 65.81 -3.22 37.02
CA GLU A 79 64.42 -3.24 37.39
C GLU A 79 63.75 -1.88 37.10
N LEU A 80 64.45 -0.77 37.39
CA LEU A 80 63.92 0.58 37.07
C LEU A 80 63.78 0.82 35.56
N ARG A 81 64.78 0.32 34.77
CA ARG A 81 64.68 0.34 33.29
C ARG A 81 63.54 -0.44 32.82
N ASP A 82 63.31 -1.67 33.31
CA ASP A 82 62.29 -2.58 32.86
C ASP A 82 60.88 -2.02 33.18
N ASN A 83 60.71 -1.51 34.41
CA ASN A 83 59.47 -0.84 34.83
C ASN A 83 59.17 0.41 33.98
N PHE A 84 60.20 1.23 33.65
CA PHE A 84 60.04 2.38 32.78
C PHE A 84 59.62 1.96 31.36
N ASN A 85 60.29 0.98 30.77
CA ASN A 85 60.02 0.48 29.43
C ASN A 85 58.65 -0.20 29.35
N GLU A 86 58.22 -0.92 30.40
CA GLU A 86 56.87 -1.51 30.49
C GLU A 86 55.79 -0.42 30.54
N ALA A 87 55.97 0.63 31.34
CA ALA A 87 55.06 1.76 31.41
C ALA A 87 54.98 2.49 30.07
N LEU A 88 56.11 2.69 29.39
CA LEU A 88 56.19 3.30 28.06
C LEU A 88 55.47 2.45 27.02
N GLY A 89 55.65 1.13 27.04
CA GLY A 89 54.94 0.17 26.17
C GLY A 89 53.42 0.19 26.37
N SER A 90 53.01 0.24 27.64
CA SER A 90 51.56 0.37 27.97
C SER A 90 50.95 1.66 27.46
N LEU A 91 51.63 2.81 27.62
CA LEU A 91 51.20 4.10 27.07
C LEU A 91 51.13 4.06 25.55
N ARG A 92 52.11 3.48 24.86
CA ARG A 92 52.15 3.29 23.42
C ARG A 92 50.94 2.46 22.94
N GLY A 93 50.60 1.36 23.64
CA GLY A 93 49.47 0.53 23.37
C GLY A 93 48.12 1.29 23.51
N LEU A 94 47.97 2.07 24.58
CA LEU A 94 46.78 2.89 24.82
C LEU A 94 46.58 3.95 23.73
N ILE A 95 47.60 4.72 23.39
CA ILE A 95 47.52 5.74 22.33
C ILE A 95 47.23 5.08 20.97
N GLY A 96 47.84 3.95 20.65
CA GLY A 96 47.57 3.18 19.45
C GLY A 96 46.11 2.75 19.36
N SER A 97 45.52 2.24 20.44
CA SER A 97 44.10 1.87 20.51
C SER A 97 43.15 3.07 20.36
N VAL A 98 43.52 4.22 20.92
CA VAL A 98 42.76 5.46 20.75
C VAL A 98 42.75 5.88 19.29
N MET A 99 43.87 5.85 18.59
CA MET A 99 43.97 6.19 17.16
C MET A 99 43.17 5.23 16.29
N GLU A 100 43.17 3.93 16.56
CA GLU A 100 42.40 2.93 15.84
C GLU A 100 40.88 3.14 16.07
N SER A 101 40.48 3.39 17.32
CA SER A 101 39.08 3.70 17.67
C SER A 101 38.61 4.98 16.99
N ALA A 102 39.43 6.03 16.99
CA ALA A 102 39.15 7.28 16.31
C ALA A 102 38.91 7.05 14.80
N SER A 103 39.77 6.30 14.14
CA SER A 103 39.64 5.96 12.71
C SER A 103 38.33 5.19 12.43
N THR A 104 37.97 4.25 13.30
CA THR A 104 36.70 3.47 13.17
C THR A 104 35.49 4.36 13.34
N ILE A 105 35.48 5.25 14.33
CA ILE A 105 34.38 6.19 14.57
C ILE A 105 34.28 7.18 13.40
N GLN A 106 35.40 7.65 12.86
CA GLN A 106 35.43 8.53 11.68
C GLN A 106 34.72 7.88 10.48
N THR A 107 35.03 6.62 10.19
CA THR A 107 34.42 5.85 9.11
C THR A 107 32.93 5.68 9.36
N GLY A 108 32.53 5.21 10.55
CA GLY A 108 31.13 5.05 10.91
C GLY A 108 30.31 6.35 10.85
N SER A 109 30.91 7.48 11.29
CA SER A 109 30.25 8.80 11.19
C SER A 109 30.03 9.23 9.75
N THR A 110 30.96 8.93 8.85
CA THR A 110 30.83 9.20 7.43
C THR A 110 29.72 8.36 6.81
N GLU A 111 29.63 7.07 7.16
CA GLU A 111 28.56 6.19 6.71
C GLU A 111 27.16 6.65 7.21
N ILE A 112 27.08 7.10 8.48
CA ILE A 112 25.84 7.68 9.04
C ILE A 112 25.44 8.94 8.27
N ALA A 113 26.37 9.81 7.94
CA ALA A 113 26.09 11.03 7.17
C ALA A 113 25.53 10.68 5.77
N GLN A 114 26.11 9.70 5.07
CA GLN A 114 25.65 9.23 3.77
C GLN A 114 24.26 8.58 3.84
N ALA A 115 24.03 7.73 4.86
CA ALA A 115 22.73 7.11 5.09
C ALA A 115 21.66 8.15 5.41
N SER A 116 22.00 9.20 6.15
CA SER A 116 21.10 10.31 6.45
C SER A 116 20.71 11.08 5.21
N GLU A 117 21.66 11.31 4.28
CA GLU A 117 21.38 11.98 2.99
C GLU A 117 20.48 11.12 2.09
N ASP A 118 20.66 9.78 2.06
CA ASP A 118 19.75 8.88 1.35
C ASP A 118 18.34 8.91 1.96
N LEU A 119 18.26 8.88 3.29
CA LEU A 119 17.00 8.97 4.01
C LEU A 119 16.29 10.31 3.75
N ALA A 120 17.04 11.44 3.65
CA ALA A 120 16.47 12.74 3.26
C ALA A 120 15.77 12.66 1.92
N ARG A 121 16.47 12.18 0.88
CA ARG A 121 15.91 12.03 -0.47
C ARG A 121 14.67 11.14 -0.50
N ARG A 122 14.67 10.04 0.26
CA ARG A 122 13.49 9.16 0.37
C ARG A 122 12.35 9.83 1.10
N THR A 123 12.62 10.64 2.10
CA THR A 123 11.61 11.38 2.85
C THR A 123 10.94 12.44 1.97
N GLU A 124 11.70 13.17 1.14
CA GLU A 124 11.17 14.10 0.14
C GLU A 124 10.30 13.39 -0.92
N ALA A 125 10.77 12.24 -1.43
CA ALA A 125 9.99 11.44 -2.37
C ALA A 125 8.69 10.92 -1.76
N ASN A 126 8.71 10.50 -0.49
CA ASN A 126 7.52 10.08 0.24
C ASN A 126 6.53 11.25 0.43
N ALA A 127 7.02 12.45 0.77
CA ALA A 127 6.19 13.64 0.89
C ALA A 127 5.45 13.95 -0.42
N ALA A 128 6.16 13.97 -1.55
CA ALA A 128 5.56 14.18 -2.86
C ALA A 128 4.51 13.10 -3.21
N SER A 129 4.79 11.83 -2.90
CA SER A 129 3.83 10.72 -3.12
C SER A 129 2.60 10.84 -2.21
N LEU A 130 2.74 11.34 -0.99
CA LEU A 130 1.63 11.59 -0.07
C LEU A 130 0.74 12.73 -0.57
N GLU A 131 1.32 13.81 -1.10
CA GLU A 131 0.55 14.90 -1.71
C GLU A 131 -0.30 14.40 -2.88
N GLU A 132 0.30 13.62 -3.80
CA GLU A 132 -0.41 13.03 -4.94
C GLU A 132 -1.52 12.08 -4.49
N THR A 133 -1.23 11.22 -3.49
CA THR A 133 -2.21 10.27 -2.92
C THR A 133 -3.36 11.01 -2.24
N SER A 134 -3.08 12.07 -1.50
CA SER A 134 -4.09 12.92 -0.85
C SER A 134 -5.02 13.60 -1.86
N ALA A 135 -4.45 14.12 -2.96
CA ALA A 135 -5.23 14.70 -4.06
C ALA A 135 -6.15 13.65 -4.73
N ALA A 136 -5.62 12.44 -4.98
CA ALA A 136 -6.38 11.34 -5.56
C ALA A 136 -7.54 10.89 -4.63
N VAL A 137 -7.30 10.79 -3.32
CA VAL A 137 -8.33 10.45 -2.32
C VAL A 137 -9.41 11.53 -2.25
N THR A 138 -9.04 12.80 -2.29
CA THR A 138 -10.00 13.92 -2.33
C THR A 138 -10.87 13.87 -3.60
N GLN A 139 -10.27 13.57 -4.74
CA GLN A 139 -11.00 13.40 -5.99
C GLN A 139 -11.95 12.20 -5.93
N MET A 140 -11.53 11.10 -5.30
CA MET A 140 -12.35 9.89 -5.12
C MET A 140 -13.56 10.17 -4.23
N ASP A 141 -13.42 10.90 -3.13
CA ASP A 141 -14.53 11.36 -2.29
C ASP A 141 -15.55 12.19 -3.09
N GLY A 142 -15.07 13.15 -3.89
CA GLY A 142 -15.92 13.93 -4.78
C GLY A 142 -16.70 13.08 -5.79
N ARG A 143 -16.06 12.06 -6.36
CA ARG A 143 -16.72 11.12 -7.28
C ARG A 143 -17.77 10.25 -6.60
N LEU A 144 -17.48 9.76 -5.40
CA LEU A 144 -18.46 8.98 -4.63
C LEU A 144 -19.71 9.79 -4.31
N LYS A 145 -19.55 11.04 -3.88
CA LYS A 145 -20.67 11.96 -3.65
C LYS A 145 -21.50 12.21 -4.91
N ALA A 146 -20.83 12.40 -6.05
CA ALA A 146 -21.52 12.58 -7.33
C ALA A 146 -22.27 11.31 -7.76
N THR A 147 -21.68 10.12 -7.55
CA THR A 147 -22.31 8.83 -7.83
C THR A 147 -23.53 8.60 -6.95
N ALA A 148 -23.43 8.86 -5.64
CA ALA A 148 -24.55 8.77 -4.70
C ALA A 148 -25.71 9.69 -5.10
N ALA A 149 -25.41 10.94 -5.45
CA ALA A 149 -26.42 11.89 -5.93
C ALA A 149 -27.08 11.44 -7.25
N SER A 150 -26.32 10.81 -8.15
CA SER A 150 -26.84 10.27 -9.40
C SER A 150 -27.75 9.06 -9.16
N ALA A 151 -27.35 8.16 -8.26
CA ALA A 151 -28.19 7.03 -7.85
C ALA A 151 -29.51 7.51 -7.25
N GLY A 152 -29.49 8.50 -6.36
CA GLY A 152 -30.73 9.08 -5.80
C GLY A 152 -31.66 9.63 -6.87
N ARG A 153 -31.14 10.37 -7.86
CA ARG A 153 -31.98 10.86 -8.99
C ARG A 153 -32.52 9.72 -9.86
N THR A 154 -31.78 8.63 -10.01
CA THR A 154 -32.23 7.47 -10.76
C THR A 154 -33.33 6.71 -10.02
N VAL A 155 -33.24 6.60 -8.69
CA VAL A 155 -34.34 6.07 -7.84
C VAL A 155 -35.63 6.87 -8.05
N GLU A 156 -35.56 8.20 -7.95
CA GLU A 156 -36.74 9.07 -8.17
C GLU A 156 -37.36 8.87 -9.56
N ARG A 157 -36.52 8.67 -10.58
CA ARG A 157 -37.00 8.37 -11.94
C ARG A 157 -37.62 6.97 -12.05
N ALA A 158 -37.07 5.98 -11.37
CA ALA A 158 -37.61 4.63 -11.32
C ALA A 158 -39.00 4.64 -10.64
N ASP A 159 -39.17 5.36 -9.55
CA ASP A 159 -40.48 5.54 -8.88
C ASP A 159 -41.50 6.19 -9.81
N GLY A 160 -41.07 7.23 -10.54
CA GLY A 160 -41.92 7.85 -11.56
C GLY A 160 -42.33 6.90 -12.70
N ALA A 161 -41.40 6.03 -13.14
CA ALA A 161 -41.71 5.02 -14.16
C ALA A 161 -42.68 3.96 -13.64
N ILE A 162 -42.50 3.48 -12.41
CA ILE A 162 -43.47 2.54 -11.77
C ILE A 162 -44.86 3.14 -11.70
N ALA A 163 -44.99 4.41 -11.30
CA ALA A 163 -46.27 5.10 -11.26
C ALA A 163 -46.90 5.23 -12.66
N THR A 164 -46.09 5.53 -13.69
CA THR A 164 -46.56 5.61 -15.09
C THR A 164 -47.03 4.26 -15.60
N VAL A 165 -46.31 3.18 -15.32
CA VAL A 165 -46.69 1.82 -15.67
C VAL A 165 -48.00 1.41 -14.98
N ALA A 166 -48.15 1.71 -13.69
CA ALA A 166 -49.38 1.46 -12.95
C ALA A 166 -50.57 2.19 -13.57
N GLY A 167 -50.41 3.46 -13.98
CA GLY A 167 -51.40 4.20 -14.73
C GLY A 167 -51.76 3.57 -16.09
N GLY A 168 -50.74 3.11 -16.84
CA GLY A 168 -50.91 2.41 -18.10
C GLY A 168 -51.74 1.11 -17.98
N ARG A 169 -51.46 0.33 -16.93
CA ARG A 169 -52.23 -0.89 -16.62
C ARG A 169 -53.69 -0.61 -16.28
N ALA A 170 -53.99 0.46 -15.53
CA ALA A 170 -55.34 0.88 -15.25
C ALA A 170 -56.11 1.23 -16.56
N VAL A 171 -55.46 1.94 -17.50
CA VAL A 171 -56.05 2.26 -18.81
C VAL A 171 -56.27 0.98 -19.65
N ALA A 172 -55.35 0.03 -19.62
CA ALA A 172 -55.52 -1.27 -20.30
C ALA A 172 -56.73 -2.03 -19.74
N ASP A 173 -56.91 -2.06 -18.43
CA ASP A 173 -58.05 -2.70 -17.77
C ASP A 173 -59.36 -2.02 -18.14
N GLU A 174 -59.39 -0.68 -18.16
CA GLU A 174 -60.57 0.08 -18.65
C GLU A 174 -60.90 -0.23 -20.12
N ALA A 175 -59.91 -0.38 -20.99
CA ALA A 175 -60.07 -0.76 -22.39
C ALA A 175 -60.64 -2.16 -22.54
N VAL A 176 -60.15 -3.15 -21.75
CA VAL A 176 -60.73 -4.51 -21.73
C VAL A 176 -62.21 -4.45 -21.31
N GLN A 177 -62.56 -3.69 -20.28
CA GLN A 177 -63.97 -3.52 -19.84
C GLN A 177 -64.83 -2.85 -20.90
N ALA A 178 -64.25 -1.84 -21.61
CA ALA A 178 -65.01 -1.20 -22.72
C ALA A 178 -65.26 -2.19 -23.86
N MET A 179 -64.25 -2.99 -24.25
CA MET A 179 -64.41 -4.02 -25.28
C MET A 179 -65.41 -5.12 -24.87
N SER A 180 -65.45 -5.48 -23.60
CA SER A 180 -66.49 -6.39 -23.07
C SER A 180 -67.88 -5.83 -23.23
N ARG A 181 -68.13 -4.54 -22.96
CA ARG A 181 -69.42 -3.88 -23.19
C ARG A 181 -69.79 -3.85 -24.68
N VAL A 182 -68.83 -3.63 -25.58
CA VAL A 182 -69.02 -3.66 -27.02
C VAL A 182 -69.39 -5.09 -27.48
N ALA A 183 -68.73 -6.12 -26.95
CA ALA A 183 -69.05 -7.52 -27.22
C ALA A 183 -70.48 -7.89 -26.79
N ASP A 184 -70.90 -7.43 -25.62
CA ASP A 184 -72.24 -7.68 -25.12
C ASP A 184 -73.32 -6.91 -25.96
N GLY A 185 -72.99 -5.70 -26.38
CA GLY A 185 -73.82 -4.95 -27.35
C GLY A 185 -73.96 -5.67 -28.69
N ALA A 186 -72.87 -6.23 -29.21
CA ALA A 186 -72.87 -7.03 -30.42
C ALA A 186 -73.76 -8.28 -30.30
N LYS A 187 -73.69 -8.99 -29.15
CA LYS A 187 -74.63 -10.12 -28.89
C LYS A 187 -76.11 -9.67 -28.89
N GLY A 188 -76.36 -8.50 -28.30
CA GLY A 188 -77.74 -7.92 -28.33
C GLY A 188 -78.20 -7.62 -29.74
N ILE A 189 -77.30 -7.08 -30.60
CA ILE A 189 -77.63 -6.82 -32.01
C ILE A 189 -77.86 -8.15 -32.77
N ASP A 190 -77.08 -9.22 -32.50
CA ASP A 190 -77.26 -10.55 -33.09
C ASP A 190 -78.70 -11.08 -32.83
N SER A 191 -79.17 -10.95 -31.60
CA SER A 191 -80.52 -11.35 -31.22
C SER A 191 -81.59 -10.56 -31.96
N VAL A 192 -81.38 -9.27 -32.26
CA VAL A 192 -82.26 -8.43 -33.05
C VAL A 192 -82.26 -8.87 -34.51
N ILE A 193 -81.13 -9.15 -35.11
CA ILE A 193 -80.97 -9.64 -36.48
C ILE A 193 -81.67 -11.00 -36.64
N GLU A 194 -81.48 -11.92 -35.65
CA GLU A 194 -82.18 -13.21 -35.63
C GLU A 194 -83.69 -13.01 -35.60
N GLY A 195 -84.18 -12.06 -34.82
CA GLY A 195 -85.59 -11.68 -34.81
C GLY A 195 -86.13 -11.12 -36.18
N LEU A 196 -85.31 -10.26 -36.82
CA LEU A 196 -85.64 -9.71 -38.14
C LEU A 196 -85.65 -10.81 -39.22
N ASP A 197 -84.68 -11.73 -39.21
CA ASP A 197 -84.63 -12.89 -40.12
C ASP A 197 -85.91 -13.75 -39.99
N LYS A 198 -86.27 -14.03 -38.74
CA LYS A 198 -87.48 -14.77 -38.43
C LYS A 198 -88.79 -14.07 -38.93
N ILE A 199 -88.85 -12.73 -38.74
CA ILE A 199 -89.95 -11.93 -39.25
C ILE A 199 -90.02 -11.94 -40.79
N ALA A 200 -88.84 -11.79 -41.44
CA ALA A 200 -88.74 -11.84 -42.90
C ALA A 200 -89.20 -13.20 -43.45
N PHE A 201 -88.66 -14.31 -42.82
CA PHE A 201 -89.15 -15.66 -43.16
C PHE A 201 -90.66 -15.81 -43.00
N GLN A 202 -91.21 -15.39 -41.87
CA GLN A 202 -92.67 -15.45 -41.65
C GLN A 202 -93.45 -14.63 -42.71
N THR A 203 -92.94 -13.44 -43.07
CA THR A 203 -93.53 -12.57 -44.09
C THR A 203 -93.51 -13.22 -45.47
N ARG A 204 -92.37 -13.91 -45.82
CA ARG A 204 -92.23 -14.70 -47.05
C ARG A 204 -93.29 -15.83 -47.13
N VAL A 205 -93.42 -16.59 -46.00
CA VAL A 205 -94.42 -17.66 -45.92
C VAL A 205 -95.83 -17.13 -46.06
N LEU A 206 -96.18 -16.01 -45.41
CA LEU A 206 -97.45 -15.34 -45.54
C LEU A 206 -97.74 -14.84 -46.98
N ALA A 207 -96.74 -14.26 -47.61
CA ALA A 207 -96.79 -13.79 -48.98
C ALA A 207 -97.04 -14.99 -49.97
N MET A 208 -96.25 -16.09 -49.74
CA MET A 208 -96.46 -17.31 -50.53
C MET A 208 -97.87 -17.91 -50.38
N ASN A 209 -98.42 -17.93 -49.14
CA ASN A 209 -99.80 -18.37 -48.89
C ASN A 209 -100.79 -17.45 -49.57
N ALA A 210 -100.59 -16.13 -49.54
CA ALA A 210 -101.45 -15.16 -50.24
C ALA A 210 -101.40 -15.31 -51.78
N ALA A 211 -100.21 -15.58 -52.33
CA ALA A 211 -100.02 -15.87 -53.75
C ALA A 211 -100.79 -17.14 -54.19
N VAL A 212 -100.75 -18.19 -53.36
CA VAL A 212 -101.53 -19.41 -53.62
C VAL A 212 -103.04 -19.14 -53.59
N GLU A 213 -103.56 -18.38 -52.60
CA GLU A 213 -104.95 -18.08 -52.50
C GLU A 213 -105.42 -17.09 -53.62
N ALA A 214 -104.58 -16.14 -54.01
CA ALA A 214 -104.83 -15.28 -55.18
C ALA A 214 -104.86 -16.09 -56.47
N GLY A 215 -104.02 -17.08 -56.64
CA GLY A 215 -104.07 -18.03 -57.76
C GLY A 215 -105.40 -18.82 -57.80
N ARG A 216 -105.89 -19.19 -56.59
CA ARG A 216 -107.16 -19.90 -56.43
C ARG A 216 -108.39 -19.08 -56.80
N ALA A 217 -108.31 -17.74 -56.62
CA ALA A 217 -109.39 -16.81 -56.99
C ALA A 217 -109.46 -16.50 -58.50
N GLY A 218 -108.58 -17.05 -59.33
CA GLY A 218 -108.55 -16.88 -60.77
C GLY A 218 -108.32 -15.42 -61.23
N GLU A 219 -109.08 -14.96 -62.23
CA GLU A 219 -108.96 -13.58 -62.76
C GLU A 219 -109.22 -12.48 -61.71
N ALA A 220 -110.09 -12.70 -60.72
CA ALA A 220 -110.36 -11.76 -59.64
C ALA A 220 -109.15 -11.56 -58.64
N GLY A 221 -108.28 -12.56 -58.60
CA GLY A 221 -107.10 -12.54 -57.69
C GLY A 221 -105.83 -11.99 -58.30
N ARG A 222 -105.74 -11.64 -59.56
CA ARG A 222 -104.56 -11.25 -60.30
C ARG A 222 -103.79 -10.08 -59.72
N GLY A 223 -104.48 -9.03 -59.25
CA GLY A 223 -103.82 -7.90 -58.55
C GLY A 223 -103.21 -8.27 -57.22
N PHE A 224 -103.88 -9.19 -56.46
CA PHE A 224 -103.30 -9.68 -55.17
C PHE A 224 -102.11 -10.59 -55.36
N ALA A 225 -102.09 -11.39 -56.46
CA ALA A 225 -100.92 -12.22 -56.77
C ALA A 225 -99.66 -11.39 -57.02
N VAL A 226 -99.80 -10.28 -57.78
CA VAL A 226 -98.62 -9.36 -57.98
C VAL A 226 -98.18 -8.73 -56.70
N VAL A 227 -99.05 -8.34 -55.79
CA VAL A 227 -98.70 -7.80 -54.49
C VAL A 227 -97.99 -8.88 -53.62
N ALA A 228 -98.47 -10.10 -53.63
CA ALA A 228 -97.90 -11.24 -52.92
C ALA A 228 -96.47 -11.56 -53.42
N ASP A 229 -96.29 -11.56 -54.75
CA ASP A 229 -94.96 -11.75 -55.32
C ASP A 229 -93.96 -10.61 -54.93
N LEU A 230 -94.43 -9.38 -54.94
CA LEU A 230 -93.59 -8.23 -54.49
C LEU A 230 -93.23 -8.33 -52.99
N VAL A 231 -94.24 -8.70 -52.16
CA VAL A 231 -94.00 -8.91 -50.72
C VAL A 231 -93.02 -10.09 -50.47
N SER A 232 -93.18 -11.17 -51.21
CA SER A 232 -92.25 -12.32 -51.15
C SER A 232 -90.88 -11.94 -51.57
N ALA A 233 -90.69 -11.18 -52.66
CA ALA A 233 -89.37 -10.67 -53.08
C ALA A 233 -88.74 -9.72 -52.05
N LEU A 234 -89.58 -8.84 -51.42
CA LEU A 234 -89.11 -7.96 -50.34
C LEU A 234 -88.68 -8.76 -49.11
N ALA A 235 -89.45 -9.80 -48.76
CA ALA A 235 -89.10 -10.69 -47.65
C ALA A 235 -87.76 -11.44 -47.87
N MET A 236 -87.54 -12.03 -49.05
CA MET A 236 -86.25 -12.67 -49.43
C MET A 236 -85.12 -11.68 -49.38
N ARG A 237 -85.31 -10.46 -49.86
CA ARG A 237 -84.31 -9.43 -49.79
C ARG A 237 -83.98 -9.04 -48.32
N SER A 238 -84.98 -9.02 -47.45
CA SER A 238 -84.78 -8.76 -46.01
C SER A 238 -84.06 -9.89 -45.32
N GLU A 239 -84.32 -11.18 -45.71
CA GLU A 239 -83.52 -12.31 -45.21
C GLU A 239 -82.07 -12.21 -45.66
N GLU A 240 -81.77 -11.83 -46.90
CA GLU A 240 -80.43 -11.66 -47.43
C GLU A 240 -79.66 -10.54 -46.69
N GLU A 241 -80.30 -9.39 -46.46
CA GLU A 241 -79.75 -8.29 -45.72
C GLU A 241 -79.53 -8.67 -44.24
N ALA A 242 -80.40 -9.44 -43.61
CA ALA A 242 -80.21 -9.96 -42.26
C ALA A 242 -79.00 -10.91 -42.18
N ALA A 243 -78.83 -11.80 -43.18
CA ALA A 243 -77.68 -12.67 -43.28
C ALA A 243 -76.33 -11.88 -43.41
N ARG A 244 -76.30 -10.86 -44.29
CA ARG A 244 -75.14 -9.98 -44.44
C ARG A 244 -74.84 -9.23 -43.15
N ALA A 245 -75.86 -8.72 -42.48
CA ALA A 245 -75.64 -8.04 -41.18
C ALA A 245 -75.08 -8.99 -40.11
N ARG A 246 -75.50 -10.27 -40.10
CA ARG A 246 -74.95 -11.31 -39.19
C ARG A 246 -73.53 -11.63 -39.51
N ASP A 247 -73.17 -11.78 -40.81
CA ASP A 247 -71.78 -12.02 -41.19
C ASP A 247 -70.86 -10.88 -40.77
N GLN A 248 -71.32 -9.63 -40.98
CA GLN A 248 -70.54 -8.46 -40.55
C GLN A 248 -70.38 -8.34 -39.02
N LEU A 249 -71.42 -8.72 -38.29
CA LEU A 249 -71.44 -8.74 -36.84
C LEU A 249 -70.45 -9.82 -36.29
N THR A 250 -70.45 -11.01 -36.94
CA THR A 250 -69.50 -12.09 -36.60
C THR A 250 -68.08 -11.65 -36.83
N ALA A 251 -67.75 -10.96 -37.92
CA ALA A 251 -66.45 -10.38 -38.16
C ALA A 251 -66.05 -9.35 -37.04
N THR A 252 -67.03 -8.47 -36.71
CA THR A 252 -66.83 -7.47 -35.63
C THR A 252 -66.58 -8.14 -34.28
N GLN A 253 -67.28 -9.22 -33.94
CA GLN A 253 -67.05 -9.99 -32.71
C GLN A 253 -65.65 -10.62 -32.70
N THR A 254 -65.18 -11.14 -33.84
CA THR A 254 -63.85 -11.67 -34.00
C THR A 254 -62.79 -10.59 -33.76
N ASP A 255 -63.01 -9.39 -34.34
CA ASP A 255 -62.06 -8.25 -34.14
C ASP A 255 -62.06 -7.78 -32.69
N ILE A 256 -63.19 -7.80 -31.99
CA ILE A 256 -63.25 -7.46 -30.56
C ILE A 256 -62.44 -8.44 -29.74
N VAL A 257 -62.55 -9.76 -29.99
CA VAL A 257 -61.70 -10.79 -29.27
C VAL A 257 -60.22 -10.56 -29.51
N ALA A 258 -59.84 -10.32 -30.78
CA ALA A 258 -58.45 -10.02 -31.12
C ALA A 258 -57.97 -8.73 -30.44
N ALA A 259 -58.78 -7.70 -30.34
CA ALA A 259 -58.46 -6.46 -29.64
C ALA A 259 -58.25 -6.68 -28.13
N VAL A 260 -59.14 -7.49 -27.49
CA VAL A 260 -58.91 -7.87 -26.04
C VAL A 260 -57.61 -8.62 -25.82
N GLU A 261 -57.29 -9.61 -26.68
CA GLU A 261 -56.02 -10.34 -26.59
C GLU A 261 -54.83 -9.41 -26.75
N MET A 262 -54.88 -8.43 -27.66
CA MET A 262 -53.82 -7.45 -27.82
C MET A 262 -53.63 -6.57 -26.57
N VAL A 263 -54.72 -6.10 -25.97
CA VAL A 263 -54.67 -5.30 -24.74
C VAL A 263 -54.14 -6.12 -23.57
N GLN A 264 -54.51 -7.41 -23.47
CA GLN A 264 -53.93 -8.30 -22.44
C GLN A 264 -52.41 -8.50 -22.62
N LYS A 265 -51.91 -8.63 -23.86
CA LYS A 265 -50.47 -8.68 -24.13
C LYS A 265 -49.76 -7.38 -23.69
N VAL A 266 -50.41 -6.23 -23.91
CA VAL A 266 -49.88 -4.95 -23.42
C VAL A 266 -49.85 -4.92 -21.89
N ASP A 267 -50.87 -5.41 -21.18
CA ASP A 267 -50.88 -5.50 -19.71
C ASP A 267 -49.74 -6.39 -19.18
N HIS A 268 -49.49 -7.55 -19.81
CA HIS A 268 -48.36 -8.40 -19.46
C HIS A 268 -47.03 -7.72 -19.67
N ALA A 269 -46.83 -7.06 -20.81
CA ALA A 269 -45.57 -6.32 -21.06
C ALA A 269 -45.36 -5.19 -20.06
N LEU A 270 -46.43 -4.50 -19.65
CA LEU A 270 -46.35 -3.48 -18.59
C LEU A 270 -46.03 -4.09 -17.23
N ALA A 271 -46.51 -5.30 -16.93
CA ALA A 271 -46.15 -6.02 -15.69
C ALA A 271 -44.67 -6.39 -15.66
N ASP A 272 -44.12 -6.88 -16.77
CA ASP A 272 -42.70 -7.20 -16.92
C ASP A 272 -41.82 -5.93 -16.72
N ILE A 273 -42.17 -4.82 -17.39
CA ILE A 273 -41.52 -3.52 -17.22
C ILE A 273 -41.53 -3.08 -15.74
N SER A 274 -42.67 -3.28 -15.04
CA SER A 274 -42.77 -2.96 -13.61
C SER A 274 -41.82 -3.79 -12.77
N GLY A 275 -41.65 -5.08 -13.10
CA GLY A 275 -40.69 -5.99 -12.47
C GLY A 275 -39.25 -5.54 -12.66
N ASP A 276 -38.86 -5.27 -13.90
CA ASP A 276 -37.52 -4.83 -14.27
C ASP A 276 -37.13 -3.50 -13.59
N VAL A 277 -38.07 -2.53 -13.57
CA VAL A 277 -37.85 -1.26 -12.87
C VAL A 277 -37.71 -1.45 -11.35
N GLY A 278 -38.48 -2.39 -10.77
CA GLY A 278 -38.34 -2.79 -9.35
C GLY A 278 -36.98 -3.38 -9.03
N GLU A 279 -36.42 -4.19 -9.93
CA GLU A 279 -35.05 -4.72 -9.78
C GLU A 279 -34.03 -3.59 -9.87
N VAL A 280 -34.15 -2.68 -10.84
CA VAL A 280 -33.27 -1.49 -10.94
C VAL A 280 -33.35 -0.66 -9.67
N HIS A 281 -34.51 -0.44 -9.09
CA HIS A 281 -34.68 0.27 -7.82
C HIS A 281 -33.90 -0.42 -6.67
N THR A 282 -33.95 -1.75 -6.60
CA THR A 282 -33.24 -2.54 -5.60
C THR A 282 -31.72 -2.41 -5.76
N LEU A 283 -31.22 -2.53 -6.99
CA LEU A 283 -29.77 -2.38 -7.31
C LEU A 283 -29.25 -0.97 -6.97
N LEU A 284 -30.04 0.06 -7.20
CA LEU A 284 -29.70 1.44 -6.83
C LEU A 284 -29.68 1.63 -5.32
N GLY A 285 -30.53 0.95 -4.57
CA GLY A 285 -30.49 0.93 -3.11
C GLY A 285 -29.19 0.29 -2.58
N GLN A 286 -28.78 -0.83 -3.17
CA GLN A 286 -27.51 -1.46 -2.85
C GLN A 286 -26.32 -0.54 -3.19
N MET A 287 -26.34 0.09 -4.37
CA MET A 287 -25.30 1.02 -4.79
C MET A 287 -25.19 2.24 -3.85
N ALA A 288 -26.29 2.75 -3.33
CA ALA A 288 -26.27 3.82 -2.32
C ALA A 288 -25.62 3.36 -1.00
N SER A 289 -25.91 2.14 -0.56
CA SER A 289 -25.28 1.52 0.63
C SER A 289 -23.77 1.32 0.44
N ASP A 290 -23.37 0.81 -0.72
CA ASP A 290 -21.96 0.58 -1.05
C ASP A 290 -21.17 1.89 -1.13
N ASN A 291 -21.75 2.93 -1.73
CA ASN A 291 -21.16 4.27 -1.77
C ASN A 291 -20.97 4.85 -0.35
N GLN A 292 -21.90 4.61 0.56
CA GLN A 292 -21.77 5.04 1.95
C GLN A 292 -20.63 4.31 2.67
N ALA A 293 -20.50 2.99 2.47
CA ALA A 293 -19.39 2.20 3.01
C ALA A 293 -18.05 2.67 2.44
N GLN A 294 -17.97 2.92 1.13
CA GLN A 294 -16.79 3.45 0.47
C GLN A 294 -16.41 4.85 0.99
N SER A 295 -17.38 5.73 1.22
CA SER A 295 -17.12 7.06 1.79
C SER A 295 -16.52 6.98 3.20
N THR A 296 -16.95 6.00 4.01
CA THR A 296 -16.36 5.74 5.32
C THR A 296 -14.91 5.27 5.18
N ALA A 297 -14.63 4.32 4.28
CA ALA A 297 -13.28 3.84 4.02
C ALA A 297 -12.35 4.96 3.50
N ILE A 298 -12.83 5.83 2.63
CA ILE A 298 -12.09 7.02 2.17
C ILE A 298 -11.73 7.96 3.33
N THR A 299 -12.63 8.13 4.28
CA THR A 299 -12.35 8.93 5.48
C THR A 299 -11.24 8.30 6.32
N GLU A 300 -11.25 6.98 6.50
CA GLU A 300 -10.19 6.26 7.23
C GLU A 300 -8.83 6.36 6.51
N ILE A 301 -8.84 6.23 5.18
CA ILE A 301 -7.63 6.41 4.36
C ILE A 301 -7.09 7.84 4.51
N SER A 302 -7.95 8.86 4.52
CA SER A 302 -7.54 10.25 4.71
C SER A 302 -6.87 10.48 6.07
N ILE A 303 -7.38 9.87 7.13
CA ILE A 303 -6.76 9.90 8.48
C ILE A 303 -5.40 9.21 8.46
N ALA A 304 -5.28 8.06 7.80
CA ALA A 304 -4.01 7.34 7.67
C ALA A 304 -2.96 8.16 6.91
N ILE A 305 -3.36 8.84 5.82
CA ILE A 305 -2.49 9.77 5.07
C ILE A 305 -2.00 10.90 5.97
N GLY A 306 -2.87 11.50 6.79
CA GLY A 306 -2.47 12.54 7.75
C GLY A 306 -1.45 12.04 8.77
N THR A 307 -1.57 10.79 9.23
CA THR A 307 -0.58 10.16 10.12
C THR A 307 0.74 9.90 9.41
N MET A 308 0.70 9.48 8.14
CA MET A 308 1.90 9.29 7.32
C MET A 308 2.62 10.62 7.05
N ASP A 309 1.89 11.69 6.79
CA ASP A 309 2.44 13.03 6.63
C ASP A 309 3.18 13.47 7.90
N GLN A 310 2.56 13.33 9.07
CA GLN A 310 3.22 13.63 10.35
C GLN A 310 4.49 12.80 10.55
N SER A 311 4.47 11.50 10.21
CA SER A 311 5.64 10.63 10.30
C SER A 311 6.74 11.06 9.34
N THR A 312 6.38 11.51 8.14
CA THR A 312 7.31 12.00 7.12
C THR A 312 8.00 13.29 7.60
N GLN A 313 7.26 14.21 8.22
CA GLN A 313 7.83 15.42 8.83
C GLN A 313 8.76 15.08 10.00
N GLN A 314 8.39 14.11 10.85
CA GLN A 314 9.28 13.63 11.93
C GLN A 314 10.56 13.01 11.39
N ASN A 315 10.48 12.23 10.30
CA ASN A 315 11.65 11.67 9.62
C ASN A 315 12.57 12.78 9.09
N ALA A 316 12.03 13.84 8.49
CA ALA A 316 12.82 14.98 8.02
C ALA A 316 13.59 15.65 9.18
N ALA A 317 12.92 15.90 10.30
CA ALA A 317 13.58 16.44 11.50
C ALA A 317 14.64 15.51 12.08
N MET A 318 14.38 14.20 12.10
CA MET A 318 15.33 13.18 12.55
C MET A 318 16.56 13.10 11.63
N VAL A 319 16.40 13.23 10.33
CA VAL A 319 17.49 13.27 9.34
C VAL A 319 18.39 14.47 9.61
N GLU A 320 17.85 15.65 9.82
CA GLU A 320 18.63 16.86 10.15
C GLU A 320 19.45 16.67 11.43
N GLN A 321 18.80 16.15 12.49
CA GLN A 321 19.47 15.90 13.77
C GLN A 321 20.57 14.85 13.65
N THR A 322 20.32 13.75 12.95
CA THR A 322 21.29 12.66 12.75
C THR A 322 22.47 13.13 11.92
N SER A 323 22.23 13.90 10.87
CA SER A 323 23.27 14.50 10.03
C SER A 323 24.15 15.48 10.82
N ALA A 324 23.55 16.32 11.66
CA ALA A 324 24.27 17.22 12.53
C ALA A 324 25.12 16.47 13.57
N ALA A 325 24.57 15.41 14.19
CA ALA A 325 25.30 14.57 15.15
C ALA A 325 26.48 13.86 14.49
N ALA A 326 26.32 13.32 13.29
CA ALA A 326 27.39 12.68 12.52
C ALA A 326 28.53 13.65 12.19
N ARG A 327 28.21 14.89 11.81
CA ARG A 327 29.23 15.93 11.56
C ARG A 327 29.95 16.32 12.82
N ASN A 328 29.26 16.46 13.96
CA ASN A 328 29.88 16.74 15.25
C ASN A 328 30.83 15.62 15.68
N LEU A 329 30.39 14.35 15.55
CA LEU A 329 31.25 13.18 15.81
C LEU A 329 32.50 13.19 14.94
N THR A 330 32.36 13.49 13.65
CA THR A 330 33.49 13.60 12.73
C THR A 330 34.50 14.67 13.21
N SER A 331 34.02 15.82 13.67
CA SER A 331 34.85 16.90 14.19
C SER A 331 35.56 16.52 15.48
N GLU A 332 34.86 15.94 16.45
CA GLU A 332 35.39 15.51 17.73
C GLU A 332 36.46 14.42 17.56
N VAL A 333 36.20 13.46 16.70
CA VAL A 333 37.14 12.38 16.41
C VAL A 333 38.35 12.88 15.67
N ALA A 334 38.23 13.85 14.78
CA ALA A 334 39.38 14.49 14.13
C ALA A 334 40.24 15.21 15.16
N ALA A 335 39.66 15.94 16.11
CA ALA A 335 40.38 16.60 17.19
C ALA A 335 41.08 15.57 18.10
N LEU A 336 40.42 14.45 18.43
CA LEU A 336 40.99 13.36 19.21
C LEU A 336 42.21 12.73 18.48
N GLY A 337 42.08 12.49 17.18
CA GLY A 337 43.15 12.00 16.32
C GLY A 337 44.33 12.97 16.27
N GLU A 338 44.07 14.28 16.17
CA GLU A 338 45.13 15.30 16.25
C GLU A 338 45.83 15.31 17.61
N GLN A 339 45.10 15.20 18.72
CA GLN A 339 45.69 15.09 20.05
C GLN A 339 46.58 13.84 20.20
N ALA A 340 46.07 12.69 19.73
CA ALA A 340 46.82 11.43 19.77
C ALA A 340 48.05 11.47 18.86
N SER A 341 48.01 12.17 17.74
CA SER A 341 49.14 12.29 16.80
C SER A 341 50.32 13.09 17.35
N ARG A 342 50.14 13.81 18.48
CA ARG A 342 51.26 14.46 19.20
C ARG A 342 52.18 13.46 19.86
N PHE A 343 51.74 12.24 20.07
CA PHE A 343 52.53 11.15 20.60
C PHE A 343 53.11 10.31 19.47
N ASP A 344 54.42 10.21 19.42
CA ASP A 344 55.12 9.30 18.51
C ASP A 344 55.10 7.88 19.11
N VAL A 345 54.23 7.04 18.56
CA VAL A 345 54.10 5.62 18.95
C VAL A 345 55.07 4.71 18.19
N GLY A 346 55.89 5.30 17.32
CA GLY A 346 56.71 4.54 16.37
C GLY A 346 55.84 3.89 15.29
N THR A 347 56.39 3.72 14.12
CA THR A 347 55.79 2.87 13.10
C THR A 347 55.87 1.42 13.55
N ALA A 348 54.84 0.94 14.28
CA ALA A 348 54.66 -0.49 14.41
C ALA A 348 54.51 -1.01 12.97
N THR A 349 55.56 -1.66 12.50
CA THR A 349 55.49 -2.50 11.30
C THR A 349 54.51 -3.61 11.65
N ARG A 350 53.22 -3.32 11.44
CA ARG A 350 52.19 -4.35 11.53
C ARG A 350 52.67 -5.46 10.59
N PRO A 351 52.95 -6.68 11.08
CA PRO A 351 53.16 -7.77 10.16
C PRO A 351 51.89 -7.77 9.31
N ALA A 352 52.04 -7.57 7.99
CA ALA A 352 50.95 -7.63 7.05
C ALA A 352 50.20 -8.94 7.33
N ALA A 353 49.11 -8.82 8.10
CA ALA A 353 48.19 -9.94 8.24
C ALA A 353 47.88 -10.30 6.81
N ALA A 354 48.30 -11.48 6.37
CA ALA A 354 48.07 -11.98 5.04
C ALA A 354 46.61 -11.72 4.74
N VAL A 355 46.35 -10.77 3.85
CA VAL A 355 45.03 -10.53 3.30
C VAL A 355 44.63 -11.86 2.71
N ARG A 356 43.86 -12.66 3.46
CA ARG A 356 43.11 -13.76 2.91
C ARG A 356 42.18 -13.07 1.94
N THR A 357 42.60 -13.01 0.69
CA THR A 357 41.72 -12.66 -0.44
C THR A 357 40.54 -13.59 -0.32
N ALA A 358 39.47 -13.10 0.32
CA ALA A 358 38.19 -13.74 0.20
C ALA A 358 37.89 -13.83 -1.31
N PRO A 359 37.48 -14.98 -1.83
CA PRO A 359 37.10 -15.06 -3.23
C PRO A 359 36.05 -13.97 -3.49
N PRO A 360 36.09 -13.30 -4.67
CA PRO A 360 35.17 -12.24 -4.99
C PRO A 360 33.75 -12.73 -4.73
N SER A 361 33.10 -12.15 -3.73
CA SER A 361 31.69 -12.42 -3.48
C SER A 361 30.94 -12.03 -4.74
N ARG A 362 30.35 -13.02 -5.39
CA ARG A 362 29.40 -12.82 -6.49
C ARG A 362 28.42 -11.72 -6.03
N PRO A 363 28.20 -10.67 -6.83
CA PRO A 363 27.25 -9.65 -6.45
C PRO A 363 25.93 -10.33 -6.12
N ALA A 364 25.50 -10.22 -4.86
CA ALA A 364 24.20 -10.71 -4.45
C ALA A 364 23.20 -9.97 -5.32
N LYS A 365 22.41 -10.72 -6.13
CA LYS A 365 21.24 -10.15 -6.79
C LYS A 365 20.45 -9.39 -5.72
N PRO A 366 20.04 -8.14 -5.99
CA PRO A 366 19.21 -7.42 -5.03
C PRO A 366 18.04 -8.33 -4.67
N ARG A 367 17.93 -8.72 -3.42
CA ARG A 367 16.75 -9.39 -2.89
C ARG A 367 15.63 -8.39 -3.08
N GLY A 368 14.77 -8.62 -4.08
CA GLY A 368 13.55 -7.86 -4.23
C GLY A 368 12.84 -7.85 -2.88
N TYR A 369 12.40 -6.67 -2.47
CA TYR A 369 11.59 -6.49 -1.27
C TYR A 369 10.40 -7.47 -1.36
N VAL A 370 10.40 -8.51 -0.52
CA VAL A 370 9.27 -9.40 -0.35
C VAL A 370 8.35 -8.70 0.65
N SER A 371 7.28 -8.12 0.13
CA SER A 371 6.22 -7.55 0.98
C SER A 371 5.75 -8.61 1.97
N PRO A 372 5.64 -8.31 3.27
CA PRO A 372 5.05 -9.21 4.25
C PRO A 372 3.54 -9.39 4.08
N VAL A 373 2.92 -8.68 3.14
CA VAL A 373 1.50 -8.82 2.82
C VAL A 373 1.32 -10.12 2.05
N LYS A 374 0.55 -11.07 2.62
CA LYS A 374 0.07 -12.26 1.92
C LYS A 374 -0.52 -11.84 0.58
N PRO A 375 -0.12 -12.43 -0.56
CA PRO A 375 -0.77 -12.12 -1.83
C PRO A 375 -2.27 -12.41 -1.67
N LEU A 376 -3.10 -11.44 -2.06
CA LEU A 376 -4.54 -11.66 -2.23
C LEU A 376 -4.73 -12.90 -3.11
N PRO A 377 -5.72 -13.78 -2.81
CA PRO A 377 -6.03 -14.89 -3.69
C PRO A 377 -6.26 -14.34 -5.09
N ALA A 378 -5.62 -14.97 -6.08
CA ALA A 378 -5.81 -14.60 -7.47
C ALA A 378 -7.30 -14.58 -7.76
N PRO A 379 -7.82 -13.57 -8.50
CA PRO A 379 -9.21 -13.57 -8.91
C PRO A 379 -9.48 -14.89 -9.64
N VAL A 380 -10.48 -15.64 -9.16
CA VAL A 380 -10.97 -16.83 -9.85
C VAL A 380 -11.33 -16.33 -11.24
N ALA A 381 -10.66 -16.85 -12.27
CA ALA A 381 -10.99 -16.54 -13.64
C ALA A 381 -12.48 -16.86 -13.81
N ALA A 382 -13.30 -15.82 -13.97
CA ALA A 382 -14.68 -16.00 -14.40
C ALA A 382 -14.58 -16.73 -15.73
N THR A 383 -15.04 -17.98 -15.76
CA THR A 383 -15.27 -18.70 -17.01
C THR A 383 -16.22 -17.83 -17.80
N ALA A 384 -15.71 -17.22 -18.87
CA ALA A 384 -16.53 -16.51 -19.82
C ALA A 384 -17.49 -17.52 -20.41
N ASN A 385 -18.68 -17.63 -19.82
CA ASN A 385 -19.83 -18.23 -20.49
C ASN A 385 -20.25 -17.22 -21.56
N SER A 386 -19.83 -17.50 -22.79
CA SER A 386 -20.15 -16.75 -23.99
C SER A 386 -21.59 -17.10 -24.43
N ASP A 387 -22.60 -16.69 -23.67
CA ASP A 387 -24.02 -16.85 -24.04
C ASP A 387 -24.72 -15.50 -24.27
N TRP A 388 -23.99 -14.50 -24.79
CA TRP A 388 -24.57 -13.22 -25.23
C TRP A 388 -24.75 -13.13 -26.74
N ALA A 389 -24.78 -14.25 -27.46
CA ALA A 389 -24.95 -14.27 -28.93
C ALA A 389 -26.39 -14.67 -29.38
N SER A 390 -27.38 -14.55 -28.50
CA SER A 390 -28.81 -14.81 -28.88
C SER A 390 -29.76 -13.95 -28.06
N PHE A 391 -29.63 -12.63 -28.24
CA PHE A 391 -30.72 -11.65 -28.04
C PHE A 391 -30.60 -10.57 -29.09
#